data_f305aaa0ea8968bbbfc059d3503db0d2
#
_entry.id   f305aaa0ea8968bbbfc059d3503db0d2
#
_cell.length_a   1.000
_cell.length_b   1.000
_cell.length_c   1.000
_cell.angle_alpha   90.00
_cell.angle_beta   90.00
_cell.angle_gamma   90.00
#
_symmetry.space_group_name_H-M   'P 1'
#
loop_
_entity.id
_entity.type
_entity.pdbx_description
1 polymer ?
#
loop_
_entity_poly.entity_id
_entity_poly.type
_entity_poly.pdbx_seq_one_letter_code
_entity_poly.pdbx_strand_id
1 'polypeptide(L)'
;VGLSLPSLPLQFSRLPRRLLYDSWNYLGRPLAEAALPGTQVVHATTWAVPGTHLPLVVTVHDLAFLRSPEHFTARGNRYFQRSLARVRAGADVVIAPSRATAEDCVDAGIASKRVHVVPHGVRTRPVTDAEVTAFRDAHDLGGEYVLWTGTHEPRKNLSGVLGAFRLLHRAHPAAEIRR
;
A
#
# COMPACT_ATOMS: atom_id res chain seq x y z
N VAL A 1 16.75 -1.49 -10.42
CA VAL A 1 16.50 -2.94 -10.64
C VAL A 1 15.10 -3.06 -11.24
N GLY A 2 15.01 -3.11 -12.58
CA GLY A 2 13.74 -3.30 -13.27
C GLY A 2 13.21 -4.70 -13.02
N LEU A 3 12.03 -4.81 -12.43
CA LEU A 3 11.24 -6.03 -12.50
C LEU A 3 10.89 -6.23 -13.98
N SER A 4 11.47 -7.24 -14.64
CA SER A 4 10.97 -7.69 -15.93
C SER A 4 9.60 -8.33 -15.68
N LEU A 5 8.54 -7.57 -15.94
CA LEU A 5 7.20 -8.12 -15.98
C LEU A 5 7.09 -9.06 -17.18
N PRO A 6 6.45 -10.22 -17.07
CA PRO A 6 6.10 -11.00 -18.23
C PRO A 6 5.30 -10.11 -19.18
N SER A 7 5.39 -10.37 -20.49
CA SER A 7 4.62 -9.66 -21.52
C SER A 7 3.12 -9.98 -21.36
N LEU A 8 2.49 -9.34 -20.38
CA LEU A 8 1.06 -9.46 -20.18
C LEU A 8 0.31 -8.44 -21.06
N PRO A 9 -0.87 -8.78 -21.58
CA PRO A 9 -1.69 -7.82 -22.30
C PRO A 9 -2.05 -6.67 -21.36
N LEU A 10 -1.70 -5.44 -21.75
CA LEU A 10 -2.00 -4.23 -21.01
C LEU A 10 -3.13 -3.47 -21.72
N GLN A 11 -4.11 -3.05 -20.93
CA GLN A 11 -5.18 -2.17 -21.40
C GLN A 11 -5.19 -0.88 -20.60
N PHE A 12 -5.31 0.23 -21.28
CA PHE A 12 -5.35 1.54 -20.67
C PHE A 12 -6.75 2.14 -20.83
N SER A 13 -7.27 2.66 -19.73
CA SER A 13 -8.53 3.42 -19.76
C SER A 13 -8.36 4.72 -20.55
N ARG A 14 -9.35 5.07 -21.37
CA ARG A 14 -9.47 6.40 -22.00
C ARG A 14 -9.95 7.46 -20.99
N LEU A 15 -10.53 7.04 -19.88
CA LEU A 15 -10.95 7.96 -18.83
C LEU A 15 -9.74 8.38 -17.98
N PRO A 16 -9.62 9.65 -17.60
CA PRO A 16 -8.68 10.09 -16.58
C PRO A 16 -8.85 9.28 -15.30
N ARG A 17 -7.74 8.93 -14.63
CA ARG A 17 -7.74 8.06 -13.46
C ARG A 17 -8.78 8.42 -12.39
N ARG A 18 -8.94 9.72 -12.10
CA ARG A 18 -9.92 10.18 -11.10
C ARG A 18 -11.36 9.86 -11.53
N LEU A 19 -11.69 10.11 -12.79
CA LEU A 19 -13.04 9.82 -13.31
C LEU A 19 -13.31 8.33 -13.36
N LEU A 20 -12.33 7.51 -13.73
CA LEU A 20 -12.45 6.05 -13.74
C LEU A 20 -12.72 5.52 -12.32
N TYR A 21 -11.96 5.97 -11.32
CA TYR A 21 -12.11 5.52 -9.94
C TYR A 21 -13.43 5.98 -9.32
N ASP A 22 -13.84 7.21 -9.58
CA ASP A 22 -15.16 7.70 -9.17
C ASP A 22 -16.29 6.90 -9.87
N SER A 23 -16.15 6.61 -11.17
CA SER A 23 -17.11 5.80 -11.93
C SER A 23 -17.23 4.38 -11.36
N TRP A 24 -16.12 3.75 -10.98
CA TRP A 24 -16.17 2.45 -10.30
C TRP A 24 -16.86 2.54 -8.94
N ASN A 25 -16.56 3.55 -8.14
CA ASN A 25 -17.15 3.70 -6.82
C ASN A 25 -18.64 4.03 -6.82
N TYR A 26 -19.11 4.80 -7.82
CA TYR A 26 -20.50 5.25 -7.87
C TYR A 26 -21.39 4.39 -8.77
N LEU A 27 -20.85 3.96 -9.92
CA LEU A 27 -21.63 3.30 -10.97
C LEU A 27 -21.26 1.84 -11.17
N GLY A 28 -20.09 1.38 -10.68
CA GLY A 28 -19.56 0.05 -10.97
C GLY A 28 -19.21 -0.15 -12.44
N ARG A 29 -18.93 0.92 -13.18
CA ARG A 29 -18.63 0.89 -14.61
C ARG A 29 -17.40 1.71 -14.95
N PRO A 30 -16.66 1.40 -16.05
CA PRO A 30 -16.85 0.22 -16.92
C PRO A 30 -16.52 -1.08 -16.18
N LEU A 31 -16.98 -2.22 -16.70
CA LEU A 31 -16.62 -3.55 -16.17
C LEU A 31 -15.17 -3.89 -16.52
N ALA A 32 -14.47 -4.55 -15.60
CA ALA A 32 -13.07 -4.92 -15.82
C ALA A 32 -12.90 -5.90 -16.99
N GLU A 33 -13.78 -6.89 -17.10
CA GLU A 33 -13.78 -7.89 -18.17
C GLU A 33 -14.05 -7.30 -19.55
N ALA A 34 -14.66 -6.13 -19.63
CA ALA A 34 -14.84 -5.44 -20.92
C ALA A 34 -13.52 -4.92 -21.50
N ALA A 35 -12.51 -4.69 -20.65
CA ALA A 35 -11.19 -4.26 -21.09
C ALA A 35 -10.30 -5.43 -21.54
N LEU A 36 -10.49 -6.62 -20.99
CA LEU A 36 -9.67 -7.81 -21.25
C LEU A 36 -10.61 -9.01 -21.50
N PRO A 37 -11.05 -9.25 -22.73
CA PRO A 37 -11.83 -10.43 -23.07
C PRO A 37 -11.12 -11.73 -22.70
N GLY A 38 -11.87 -12.72 -22.23
CA GLY A 38 -11.32 -13.99 -21.73
C GLY A 38 -10.87 -13.99 -20.29
N THR A 39 -10.98 -12.87 -19.58
CA THR A 39 -10.76 -12.79 -18.12
C THR A 39 -11.75 -13.70 -17.39
N GLN A 40 -11.26 -14.49 -16.43
CA GLN A 40 -12.06 -15.39 -15.61
C GLN A 40 -12.16 -14.95 -14.15
N VAL A 41 -11.23 -14.09 -13.71
CA VAL A 41 -11.18 -13.55 -12.35
C VAL A 41 -10.63 -12.13 -12.40
N VAL A 42 -11.13 -11.26 -11.54
CA VAL A 42 -10.64 -9.88 -11.40
C VAL A 42 -9.96 -9.73 -10.06
N HIS A 43 -8.72 -9.21 -10.07
CA HIS A 43 -7.99 -8.90 -8.84
C HIS A 43 -7.75 -7.39 -8.73
N ALA A 44 -8.46 -6.74 -7.83
CA ALA A 44 -8.21 -5.36 -7.45
C ALA A 44 -7.07 -5.32 -6.41
N THR A 45 -5.91 -4.85 -6.82
CA THR A 45 -4.72 -4.80 -5.94
C THR A 45 -4.67 -3.54 -5.05
N THR A 46 -5.67 -2.68 -5.13
CA THR A 46 -5.81 -1.45 -4.35
C THR A 46 -7.28 -1.17 -4.05
N TRP A 47 -7.56 -0.07 -3.35
CA TRP A 47 -8.93 0.41 -3.11
C TRP A 47 -9.67 0.90 -4.37
N ALA A 48 -9.04 0.89 -5.55
CA ALA A 48 -9.71 1.12 -6.83
C ALA A 48 -10.39 -0.16 -7.31
N VAL A 49 -11.54 -0.47 -6.72
CA VAL A 49 -12.28 -1.72 -6.96
C VAL A 49 -13.19 -1.55 -8.18
N PRO A 50 -12.89 -2.22 -9.30
CA PRO A 50 -13.69 -2.12 -10.51
C PRO A 50 -15.06 -2.79 -10.36
N GLY A 51 -15.99 -2.45 -11.24
CA GLY A 51 -17.18 -3.27 -11.44
C GLY A 51 -16.82 -4.54 -12.21
N THR A 52 -17.44 -5.65 -11.84
CA THR A 52 -17.27 -6.93 -12.53
C THR A 52 -18.46 -7.85 -12.25
N HIS A 53 -18.72 -8.79 -13.15
CA HIS A 53 -19.60 -9.96 -12.93
C HIS A 53 -18.82 -11.25 -12.68
N LEU A 54 -17.50 -11.16 -12.75
CA LEU A 54 -16.59 -12.28 -12.50
C LEU A 54 -16.23 -12.38 -11.02
N PRO A 55 -15.69 -13.51 -10.57
CA PRO A 55 -15.11 -13.63 -9.23
C PRO A 55 -14.12 -12.49 -8.95
N LEU A 56 -14.32 -11.82 -7.81
CA LEU A 56 -13.56 -10.63 -7.41
C LEU A 56 -12.66 -10.91 -6.22
N VAL A 57 -11.37 -10.79 -6.44
CA VAL A 57 -10.34 -10.78 -5.39
C VAL A 57 -9.95 -9.33 -5.10
N VAL A 58 -9.81 -8.96 -3.84
CA VAL A 58 -9.37 -7.61 -3.46
C VAL A 58 -8.22 -7.70 -2.45
N THR A 59 -7.11 -7.02 -2.72
CA THR A 59 -6.06 -6.84 -1.71
C THR A 59 -6.35 -5.57 -0.91
N VAL A 60 -6.55 -5.74 0.39
CA VAL A 60 -6.68 -4.66 1.38
C VAL A 60 -5.36 -4.51 2.11
N HIS A 61 -4.60 -3.46 1.80
CA HIS A 61 -3.28 -3.23 2.40
C HIS A 61 -3.38 -2.76 3.84
N ASP A 62 -4.28 -1.83 4.13
CA ASP A 62 -4.61 -1.33 5.48
C ASP A 62 -6.01 -0.70 5.48
N LEU A 63 -6.50 -0.39 6.68
CA LEU A 63 -7.73 0.37 6.90
C LEU A 63 -7.43 1.64 7.73
N ALA A 64 -6.28 2.27 7.49
CA ALA A 64 -5.84 3.45 8.24
C ALA A 64 -6.86 4.60 8.20
N PHE A 65 -7.64 4.72 7.13
CA PHE A 65 -8.72 5.72 7.01
C PHE A 65 -9.86 5.52 8.01
N LEU A 66 -10.02 4.34 8.61
CA LEU A 66 -10.96 4.09 9.70
C LEU A 66 -10.34 4.40 11.06
N ARG A 67 -9.04 4.10 11.25
CA ARG A 67 -8.33 4.30 12.52
C ARG A 67 -7.93 5.75 12.76
N SER A 68 -7.54 6.46 11.72
CA SER A 68 -7.02 7.83 11.77
C SER A 68 -7.58 8.67 10.61
N PRO A 69 -8.90 8.88 10.57
CA PRO A 69 -9.57 9.60 9.47
C PRO A 69 -9.06 11.03 9.29
N GLU A 70 -8.51 11.65 10.33
CA GLU A 70 -7.91 13.00 10.34
C GLU A 70 -6.66 13.10 9.45
N HIS A 71 -6.00 11.99 9.15
CA HIS A 71 -4.85 11.95 8.24
C HIS A 71 -5.23 11.91 6.76
N PHE A 72 -6.52 11.91 6.46
CA PHE A 72 -7.06 11.82 5.10
C PHE A 72 -7.95 13.03 4.79
N THR A 73 -8.00 13.41 3.52
CA THR A 73 -8.97 14.43 3.10
C THR A 73 -10.41 13.89 3.20
N ALA A 74 -11.38 14.77 3.40
CA ALA A 74 -12.80 14.39 3.46
C ALA A 74 -13.25 13.64 2.18
N ARG A 75 -12.72 14.01 0.99
CA ARG A 75 -12.97 13.30 -0.26
C ARG A 75 -12.33 11.91 -0.24
N GLY A 76 -11.08 11.81 0.22
CA GLY A 76 -10.37 10.54 0.34
C GLY A 76 -11.09 9.56 1.26
N ASN A 77 -11.50 10.03 2.44
CA ASN A 77 -12.27 9.22 3.38
C ASN A 77 -13.58 8.69 2.78
N ARG A 78 -14.35 9.55 2.12
CA ARG A 78 -15.57 9.11 1.44
C ARG A 78 -15.29 8.09 0.34
N TYR A 79 -14.20 8.28 -0.41
CA TYR A 79 -13.78 7.32 -1.44
C TYR A 79 -13.47 5.95 -0.83
N PHE A 80 -12.63 5.89 0.20
CA PHE A 80 -12.24 4.64 0.84
C PHE A 80 -13.41 3.93 1.53
N GLN A 81 -14.30 4.66 2.19
CA GLN A 81 -15.49 4.08 2.81
C GLN A 81 -16.45 3.47 1.77
N ARG A 82 -16.62 4.11 0.60
CA ARG A 82 -17.40 3.53 -0.50
C ARG A 82 -16.72 2.29 -1.09
N SER A 83 -15.40 2.34 -1.28
CA SER A 83 -14.64 1.17 -1.74
C SER A 83 -14.78 0.01 -0.75
N LEU A 84 -14.69 0.26 0.55
CA LEU A 84 -14.91 -0.74 1.60
C LEU A 84 -16.33 -1.32 1.51
N ALA A 85 -17.36 -0.49 1.34
CA ALA A 85 -18.73 -0.95 1.17
C ALA A 85 -18.87 -1.90 -0.04
N ARG A 86 -18.19 -1.59 -1.17
CA ARG A 86 -18.17 -2.46 -2.35
C ARG A 86 -17.45 -3.78 -2.07
N VAL A 87 -16.31 -3.76 -1.37
CA VAL A 87 -15.57 -4.97 -0.97
C VAL A 87 -16.44 -5.86 -0.08
N ARG A 88 -17.12 -5.26 0.91
CA ARG A 88 -18.03 -5.99 1.81
C ARG A 88 -19.18 -6.67 1.04
N ALA A 89 -19.75 -5.97 0.06
CA ALA A 89 -20.89 -6.46 -0.71
C ALA A 89 -20.51 -7.48 -1.78
N GLY A 90 -19.35 -7.33 -2.44
CA GLY A 90 -19.09 -8.04 -3.68
C GLY A 90 -17.75 -8.76 -3.81
N ALA A 91 -16.79 -8.63 -2.88
CA ALA A 91 -15.54 -9.40 -2.99
C ALA A 91 -15.77 -10.86 -2.56
N ASP A 92 -15.38 -11.80 -3.40
CA ASP A 92 -15.40 -13.22 -3.07
C ASP A 92 -14.23 -13.59 -2.15
N VAL A 93 -13.06 -12.99 -2.40
CA VAL A 93 -11.84 -13.17 -1.62
C VAL A 93 -11.22 -11.82 -1.28
N VAL A 94 -10.79 -11.65 -0.03
CA VAL A 94 -10.04 -10.50 0.45
C VAL A 94 -8.67 -10.97 0.93
N ILE A 95 -7.61 -10.41 0.36
CA ILE A 95 -6.23 -10.65 0.73
C ILE A 95 -5.77 -9.54 1.66
N ALA A 96 -5.28 -9.88 2.84
CA ALA A 96 -4.66 -8.97 3.80
C ALA A 96 -3.16 -9.31 3.97
N PRO A 97 -2.24 -8.32 3.99
CA PRO A 97 -0.80 -8.58 4.10
C PRO A 97 -0.35 -8.97 5.50
N SER A 98 -1.20 -8.83 6.50
CA SER A 98 -0.90 -9.17 7.89
C SER A 98 -2.15 -9.63 8.64
N ARG A 99 -1.94 -10.30 9.78
CA ARG A 99 -3.03 -10.68 10.69
C ARG A 99 -3.78 -9.45 11.22
N ALA A 100 -3.07 -8.39 11.60
CA ALA A 100 -3.68 -7.15 12.07
C ALA A 100 -4.61 -6.53 11.01
N THR A 101 -4.20 -6.50 9.73
CA THR A 101 -5.07 -6.04 8.64
C THR A 101 -6.26 -6.97 8.42
N ALA A 102 -6.08 -8.29 8.58
CA ALA A 102 -7.18 -9.24 8.46
C ALA A 102 -8.21 -9.06 9.58
N GLU A 103 -7.78 -8.85 10.82
CA GLU A 103 -8.63 -8.51 11.96
C GLU A 103 -9.41 -7.22 11.70
N ASP A 104 -8.72 -6.15 11.25
CA ASP A 104 -9.37 -4.90 10.84
C ASP A 104 -10.42 -5.10 9.75
N CYS A 105 -10.17 -5.98 8.78
CA CYS A 105 -11.15 -6.31 7.73
C CYS A 105 -12.41 -6.95 8.31
N VAL A 106 -12.25 -7.88 9.25
CA VAL A 106 -13.36 -8.55 9.93
C VAL A 106 -14.14 -7.57 10.79
N ASP A 107 -13.47 -6.73 11.57
CA ASP A 107 -14.07 -5.70 12.42
C ASP A 107 -14.81 -4.65 11.56
N ALA A 108 -14.29 -4.37 10.36
CA ALA A 108 -14.96 -3.53 9.38
C ALA A 108 -16.16 -4.22 8.69
N GLY A 109 -16.51 -5.46 9.08
CA GLY A 109 -17.71 -6.17 8.62
C GLY A 109 -17.52 -6.98 7.34
N ILE A 110 -16.28 -7.34 6.97
CA ILE A 110 -16.01 -8.34 5.93
C ILE A 110 -16.09 -9.74 6.57
N ALA A 111 -16.85 -10.66 5.96
CA ALA A 111 -17.03 -12.00 6.51
C ALA A 111 -15.66 -12.72 6.62
N SER A 112 -15.33 -13.24 7.79
CA SER A 112 -14.02 -13.84 8.11
C SER A 112 -13.61 -14.95 7.14
N LYS A 113 -14.57 -15.77 6.69
CA LYS A 113 -14.35 -16.84 5.70
C LYS A 113 -13.82 -16.35 4.33
N ARG A 114 -13.96 -15.05 4.03
CA ARG A 114 -13.47 -14.44 2.79
C ARG A 114 -12.09 -13.78 2.95
N VAL A 115 -11.61 -13.62 4.21
CA VAL A 115 -10.36 -12.89 4.49
C VAL A 115 -9.22 -13.90 4.64
N HIS A 116 -8.17 -13.71 3.84
CA HIS A 116 -6.98 -14.56 3.83
C HIS A 116 -5.72 -13.73 4.05
N VAL A 117 -4.85 -14.20 4.95
CA VAL A 117 -3.57 -13.54 5.22
C VAL A 117 -2.53 -14.04 4.22
N VAL A 118 -2.04 -13.13 3.36
CA VAL A 118 -0.96 -13.40 2.42
C VAL A 118 0.09 -12.30 2.57
N PRO A 119 1.18 -12.54 3.32
CA PRO A 119 2.24 -11.55 3.50
C PRO A 119 2.89 -11.15 2.17
N HIS A 120 3.35 -9.89 2.09
CA HIS A 120 4.10 -9.44 0.93
C HIS A 120 5.42 -10.21 0.80
N GLY A 121 5.70 -10.71 -0.40
CA GLY A 121 7.00 -11.28 -0.74
C GLY A 121 8.05 -10.18 -0.87
N VAL A 122 9.25 -10.46 -0.37
CA VAL A 122 10.42 -9.59 -0.51
C VAL A 122 11.51 -10.35 -1.27
N ARG A 123 12.03 -9.74 -2.33
CA ARG A 123 13.21 -10.23 -3.02
C ARG A 123 14.43 -9.46 -2.51
N THR A 124 15.34 -10.17 -1.88
CA THR A 124 16.64 -9.62 -1.50
C THR A 124 17.72 -10.26 -2.38
N ARG A 125 18.75 -9.49 -2.72
CA ARG A 125 19.99 -10.02 -3.23
C ARG A 125 21.08 -9.88 -2.15
N PRO A 126 22.01 -10.81 -2.06
CA PRO A 126 23.20 -10.59 -1.25
C PRO A 126 23.91 -9.32 -1.72
N VAL A 127 24.38 -8.51 -0.78
CA VAL A 127 25.18 -7.32 -1.05
C VAL A 127 26.55 -7.59 -0.45
N THR A 128 27.60 -7.37 -1.23
CA THR A 128 28.99 -7.57 -0.77
C THR A 128 29.46 -6.39 0.06
N ASP A 129 30.42 -6.62 0.94
CA ASP A 129 31.04 -5.55 1.75
C ASP A 129 31.63 -4.43 0.87
N ALA A 130 32.18 -4.80 -0.29
CA ALA A 130 32.71 -3.82 -1.25
C ALA A 130 31.60 -2.91 -1.81
N GLU A 131 30.41 -3.46 -2.14
CA GLU A 131 29.26 -2.66 -2.58
C GLU A 131 28.75 -1.75 -1.46
N VAL A 132 28.74 -2.25 -0.21
CA VAL A 132 28.35 -1.44 0.96
C VAL A 132 29.33 -0.29 1.16
N THR A 133 30.64 -0.56 1.12
CA THR A 133 31.70 0.46 1.26
C THR A 133 31.56 1.52 0.17
N ALA A 134 31.51 1.09 -1.10
CA ALA A 134 31.36 2.02 -2.23
C ALA A 134 30.10 2.90 -2.13
N PHE A 135 28.98 2.32 -1.66
CA PHE A 135 27.76 3.08 -1.43
C PHE A 135 27.91 4.11 -0.31
N ARG A 136 28.54 3.69 0.82
CA ARG A 136 28.80 4.58 1.96
C ARG A 136 29.69 5.75 1.57
N ASP A 137 30.76 5.49 0.83
CA ASP A 137 31.68 6.52 0.34
C ASP A 137 30.99 7.49 -0.61
N ALA A 138 30.21 6.97 -1.56
CA ALA A 138 29.47 7.79 -2.52
C ALA A 138 28.42 8.71 -1.88
N HIS A 139 27.94 8.36 -0.69
CA HIS A 139 26.89 9.11 0.04
C HIS A 139 27.38 9.76 1.34
N ASP A 140 28.70 9.78 1.56
CA ASP A 140 29.34 10.33 2.79
C ASP A 140 28.73 9.77 4.09
N LEU A 141 28.50 8.45 4.12
CA LEU A 141 27.95 7.73 5.27
C LEU A 141 29.05 7.13 6.14
N GLY A 142 30.00 7.96 6.61
CA GLY A 142 31.19 7.51 7.32
C GLY A 142 30.98 7.05 8.76
N GLY A 143 29.87 7.36 9.41
CA GLY A 143 29.59 7.01 10.80
C GLY A 143 28.39 6.07 10.97
N GLU A 144 27.91 5.94 12.19
CA GLU A 144 26.60 5.35 12.48
C GLU A 144 25.49 6.32 12.05
N TYR A 145 24.39 5.79 11.55
CA TYR A 145 23.25 6.60 11.13
C TYR A 145 21.92 5.88 11.37
N VAL A 146 20.87 6.67 11.50
CA VAL A 146 19.50 6.17 11.55
C VAL A 146 18.82 6.50 10.22
N LEU A 147 18.42 5.47 9.48
CA LEU A 147 17.73 5.63 8.21
C LEU A 147 16.21 5.66 8.44
N TRP A 148 15.56 6.73 7.98
CA TRP A 148 14.12 6.77 7.84
C TRP A 148 13.74 6.85 6.37
N THR A 149 12.75 6.06 5.97
CA THR A 149 12.18 6.09 4.61
C THR A 149 10.68 6.25 4.67
N GLY A 150 10.12 7.11 3.83
CA GLY A 150 8.68 7.31 3.77
C GLY A 150 8.29 8.58 3.03
N THR A 151 6.99 8.76 2.84
CA THR A 151 6.41 10.00 2.36
C THR A 151 6.23 11.00 3.50
N HIS A 152 6.30 12.30 3.20
CA HIS A 152 6.05 13.37 4.18
C HIS A 152 4.54 13.44 4.49
N GLU A 153 4.06 12.48 5.29
CA GLU A 153 2.69 12.39 5.76
C GLU A 153 2.65 12.39 7.30
N PRO A 154 1.65 13.03 7.93
CA PRO A 154 1.53 13.07 9.40
C PRO A 154 1.59 11.68 10.05
N ARG A 155 0.96 10.67 9.46
CA ARG A 155 0.95 9.29 9.97
C ARG A 155 2.33 8.60 9.98
N LYS A 156 3.30 9.10 9.19
CA LYS A 156 4.68 8.59 9.16
C LYS A 156 5.56 9.21 10.25
N ASN A 157 5.06 10.23 10.94
CA ASN A 157 5.62 10.83 12.14
C ASN A 157 7.11 11.16 12.06
N LEU A 158 7.57 11.72 10.94
CA LEU A 158 8.98 12.11 10.76
C LEU A 158 9.43 13.09 11.86
N SER A 159 8.56 14.02 12.28
CA SER A 159 8.85 14.97 13.36
C SER A 159 9.14 14.29 14.69
N GLY A 160 8.42 13.21 15.02
CA GLY A 160 8.65 12.39 16.18
C GLY A 160 9.98 11.63 16.10
N VAL A 161 10.32 11.09 14.94
CA VAL A 161 11.62 10.43 14.70
C VAL A 161 12.77 11.42 14.89
N LEU A 162 12.67 12.63 14.32
CA LEU A 162 13.67 13.69 14.50
C LEU A 162 13.77 14.16 15.96
N GLY A 163 12.64 14.23 16.68
CA GLY A 163 12.62 14.53 18.10
C GLY A 163 13.34 13.48 18.94
N ALA A 164 13.02 12.21 18.71
CA ALA A 164 13.68 11.09 19.37
C ALA A 164 15.19 11.05 19.07
N PHE A 165 15.57 11.28 17.83
CA PHE A 165 16.99 11.35 17.44
C PHE A 165 17.74 12.47 18.17
N ARG A 166 17.12 13.67 18.31
CA ARG A 166 17.73 14.77 19.06
C ARG A 166 17.92 14.42 20.54
N LEU A 167 16.98 13.72 21.15
CA LEU A 167 17.09 13.25 22.53
C LEU A 167 18.22 12.22 22.67
N LEU A 168 18.30 11.26 21.75
CA LEU A 168 19.35 10.25 21.72
C LEU A 168 20.73 10.91 21.61
N HIS A 169 20.91 11.85 20.68
CA HIS A 169 22.18 12.56 20.49
C HIS A 169 22.58 13.40 21.71
N ARG A 170 21.62 13.98 22.44
CA ARG A 170 21.89 14.69 23.70
C ARG A 170 22.30 13.76 24.83
N ALA A 171 21.69 12.58 24.90
CA ALA A 171 22.01 11.57 25.93
C ALA A 171 23.37 10.87 25.66
N HIS A 172 23.79 10.80 24.41
CA HIS A 172 25.01 10.14 23.95
C HIS A 172 25.84 11.07 23.02
N PRO A 173 26.39 12.18 23.56
CA PRO A 173 27.10 13.17 22.74
C PRO A 173 28.40 12.64 22.10
N ALA A 174 28.96 11.54 22.62
CA ALA A 174 30.14 10.87 22.07
C ALA A 174 29.80 9.92 20.89
N ALA A 175 28.54 9.61 20.64
CA ALA A 175 28.15 8.85 19.47
C ALA A 175 28.25 9.76 18.24
N GLU A 176 29.15 9.46 17.32
CA GLU A 176 29.28 10.14 16.01
C GLU A 176 28.09 9.77 15.11
N ILE A 177 26.87 10.11 15.53
CA ILE A 177 25.67 9.90 14.72
C ILE A 177 25.50 11.13 13.82
N ARG A 178 25.68 10.96 12.52
CA ARG A 178 25.52 12.04 11.53
C ARG A 178 24.05 12.38 11.27
N ARG A 179 23.80 13.65 10.95
CA ARG A 179 22.46 14.20 10.62
C ARG A 179 22.14 14.02 9.15
#